data_af27ec0b9591ff0dd3a62a61ee39f0b0
#
_entry.id   af27ec0b9591ff0dd3a62a61ee39f0b0
#
_cell.length_a   1.000
_cell.length_b   1.000
_cell.length_c   1.000
_cell.angle_alpha   90.00
_cell.angle_beta   90.00
_cell.angle_gamma   90.00
#
_symmetry.space_group_name_H-M   'P 1'
#
loop_
_entity.id
_entity.type
_entity.pdbx_description
1 polymer ?
#
loop_
_entity_poly.entity_id
_entity_poly.type
_entity_poly.pdbx_seq_one_letter_code
_entity_poly.pdbx_strand_id
1 'polypeptide(L)'
;MLNLKSRQNSYTIVILAAISSTILLGTISSISINVFAAKFSATLSGNNEVPPVDTKATGAATYRTAANETVIKYKVNITGFSDATGAHIHLGKAGANGDVVVDLLKDSKKNPTKLGMAIRGNITDSDLTGPMQGKTLSDLISAINSGDTYTNVHTPGHPDGEIRGQIESGSGNTGGGNQTATVTMTDMGNATNSTATS
;
A
#
# COMPACT_ATOMS: atom_id res chain seq x y z
N MET A 1 30.07 -30.38 10.30
CA MET A 1 30.26 -28.93 10.12
C MET A 1 29.88 -28.56 8.69
N LEU A 2 28.65 -28.19 8.44
CA LEU A 2 28.19 -27.75 7.12
C LEU A 2 28.10 -26.21 7.14
N ASN A 3 28.79 -25.63 6.19
CA ASN A 3 28.99 -24.21 6.02
C ASN A 3 27.79 -23.59 5.31
N LEU A 4 26.93 -22.86 6.06
CA LEU A 4 25.92 -22.02 5.47
C LEU A 4 26.50 -20.66 5.08
N LYS A 5 26.98 -20.52 3.84
CA LYS A 5 27.30 -19.21 3.27
C LYS A 5 26.28 -18.80 2.24
N SER A 6 25.56 -17.73 2.62
CA SER A 6 25.05 -16.63 1.80
C SER A 6 24.24 -16.98 0.54
N ARG A 7 22.93 -16.87 0.66
CA ARG A 7 22.11 -16.40 -0.45
C ARG A 7 22.15 -14.86 -0.46
N GLN A 8 23.19 -14.32 -1.02
CA GLN A 8 23.19 -12.91 -1.43
C GLN A 8 22.51 -12.78 -2.79
N ASN A 9 21.61 -11.85 -2.81
CA ASN A 9 20.75 -11.43 -3.91
C ASN A 9 21.43 -11.42 -5.28
N SER A 10 20.94 -12.25 -6.19
CA SER A 10 21.35 -12.36 -7.59
C SER A 10 21.02 -11.13 -8.46
N TYR A 11 20.55 -10.04 -7.88
CA TYR A 11 20.14 -8.85 -8.64
C TYR A 11 21.28 -7.85 -8.90
N THR A 12 22.41 -8.01 -8.26
CA THR A 12 23.53 -7.06 -8.37
C THR A 12 24.57 -7.45 -9.42
N ILE A 13 24.50 -8.66 -9.98
CA ILE A 13 25.59 -9.20 -10.83
C ILE A 13 25.35 -9.06 -12.34
N VAL A 14 24.12 -8.78 -12.79
CA VAL A 14 23.82 -8.73 -14.24
C VAL A 14 24.11 -7.36 -14.89
N ILE A 15 24.38 -6.30 -14.11
CA ILE A 15 24.65 -4.95 -14.66
C ILE A 15 26.16 -4.66 -14.82
N LEU A 16 27.06 -5.47 -14.31
CA LEU A 16 28.50 -5.18 -14.30
C LEU A 16 29.32 -5.86 -15.42
N ALA A 17 28.71 -6.64 -16.31
CA ALA A 17 29.44 -7.39 -17.34
C ALA A 17 29.45 -6.75 -18.75
N ALA A 18 28.92 -5.56 -18.93
CA ALA A 18 28.81 -4.90 -20.26
C ALA A 18 29.48 -3.53 -20.36
N ILE A 19 30.43 -3.18 -19.48
CA ILE A 19 31.21 -1.94 -19.61
C ILE A 19 32.69 -2.25 -19.57
N SER A 20 33.18 -2.83 -20.67
CA SER A 20 34.60 -2.84 -20.99
C SER A 20 34.78 -2.24 -22.39
N SER A 21 35.42 -1.09 -22.43
CA SER A 21 35.87 -0.30 -23.62
C SER A 21 34.93 0.83 -24.05
N THR A 22 34.98 1.93 -23.37
CA THR A 22 35.29 3.29 -23.89
C THR A 22 35.13 4.27 -22.74
N ILE A 23 36.24 4.79 -22.22
CA ILE A 23 36.27 5.89 -21.24
C ILE A 23 35.91 7.15 -22.04
N LEU A 24 34.63 7.51 -21.98
CA LEU A 24 34.17 8.87 -22.30
C LEU A 24 33.58 9.41 -20.99
N LEU A 25 34.14 10.51 -20.48
CA LEU A 25 33.67 11.19 -19.29
C LEU A 25 32.20 11.62 -19.50
N GLY A 26 31.26 10.69 -19.28
CA GLY A 26 29.84 10.94 -19.26
C GLY A 26 29.36 10.94 -17.81
N THR A 27 28.71 12.01 -17.40
CA THR A 27 28.05 12.12 -16.10
C THR A 27 27.16 10.89 -15.85
N ILE A 28 27.44 10.15 -14.78
CA ILE A 28 26.59 9.07 -14.32
C ILE A 28 25.29 9.71 -13.82
N SER A 29 24.27 9.76 -14.67
CA SER A 29 22.94 10.14 -14.26
C SER A 29 22.43 9.04 -13.35
N SER A 30 22.28 9.31 -12.04
CA SER A 30 21.64 8.42 -11.09
C SER A 30 20.19 8.26 -11.51
N ILE A 31 19.83 7.09 -12.07
CA ILE A 31 18.44 6.74 -12.31
C ILE A 31 17.82 6.42 -10.95
N SER A 32 17.10 7.36 -10.39
CA SER A 32 16.26 7.12 -9.21
C SER A 32 15.05 6.29 -9.66
N ILE A 33 15.10 4.99 -9.45
CA ILE A 33 13.93 4.13 -9.63
C ILE A 33 13.00 4.45 -8.45
N ASN A 34 11.94 5.20 -8.69
CA ASN A 34 10.84 5.31 -7.75
C ASN A 34 10.12 3.96 -7.72
N VAL A 35 10.47 3.11 -6.77
CA VAL A 35 9.68 1.92 -6.46
C VAL A 35 8.38 2.42 -5.84
N PHE A 36 7.31 2.39 -6.62
CA PHE A 36 6.00 2.84 -6.17
C PHE A 36 5.54 1.93 -5.04
N ALA A 37 5.39 2.50 -3.86
CA ALA A 37 4.73 1.86 -2.74
C ALA A 37 3.25 1.59 -3.12
N ALA A 38 2.73 0.41 -2.80
CA ALA A 38 1.33 0.12 -3.01
C ALA A 38 0.47 1.14 -2.24
N LYS A 39 -0.63 1.55 -2.86
CA LYS A 39 -1.59 2.49 -2.29
C LYS A 39 -2.95 1.81 -2.20
N PHE A 40 -3.57 1.93 -1.03
CA PHE A 40 -4.93 1.44 -0.80
C PHE A 40 -5.79 2.56 -0.24
N SER A 41 -7.12 2.45 -0.40
CA SER A 41 -8.07 3.41 0.11
C SER A 41 -9.39 2.76 0.50
N ALA A 42 -10.12 3.40 1.42
CA ALA A 42 -11.48 3.03 1.77
C ALA A 42 -12.33 4.30 1.89
N THR A 43 -13.56 4.25 1.39
CA THR A 43 -14.59 5.26 1.62
C THR A 43 -15.52 4.76 2.70
N LEU A 44 -15.63 5.52 3.80
CA LEU A 44 -16.34 5.11 5.01
C LEU A 44 -17.71 5.80 5.09
N SER A 45 -18.75 5.03 5.35
CA SER A 45 -20.10 5.51 5.58
C SER A 45 -20.86 4.56 6.52
N GLY A 46 -21.92 5.07 7.18
CA GLY A 46 -22.80 4.25 8.01
C GLY A 46 -23.57 3.19 7.21
N ASN A 47 -23.87 3.46 5.94
CA ASN A 47 -24.57 2.50 5.07
C ASN A 47 -23.76 1.21 4.82
N ASN A 48 -22.45 1.27 4.99
CA ASN A 48 -21.57 0.11 4.82
C ASN A 48 -21.44 -0.72 6.10
N GLU A 49 -21.94 -0.23 7.25
CA GLU A 49 -21.94 -1.00 8.51
C GLU A 49 -22.86 -2.22 8.44
N VAL A 50 -22.64 -3.18 9.34
CA VAL A 50 -23.44 -4.41 9.41
C VAL A 50 -23.88 -4.64 10.86
N PRO A 51 -25.17 -4.34 11.16
CA PRO A 51 -26.19 -3.73 10.30
C PRO A 51 -25.87 -2.27 9.95
N PRO A 52 -26.50 -1.70 8.89
CA PRO A 52 -26.31 -0.30 8.52
C PRO A 52 -26.67 0.66 9.64
N VAL A 53 -25.91 1.74 9.76
CA VAL A 53 -26.10 2.82 10.75
C VAL A 53 -26.60 4.08 10.03
N ASP A 54 -27.69 4.66 10.53
CA ASP A 54 -28.21 5.95 10.07
C ASP A 54 -27.40 7.10 10.67
N THR A 55 -26.38 7.52 9.97
CA THR A 55 -25.51 8.65 10.34
C THR A 55 -25.19 9.50 9.11
N LYS A 56 -24.93 10.79 9.32
CA LYS A 56 -24.40 11.69 8.30
C LYS A 56 -22.86 11.71 8.28
N ALA A 57 -22.23 11.00 9.18
CA ALA A 57 -20.80 10.90 9.25
C ALA A 57 -20.24 10.16 8.03
N THR A 58 -19.08 10.61 7.57
CA THR A 58 -18.36 10.00 6.46
C THR A 58 -16.87 10.00 6.74
N GLY A 59 -16.13 9.16 6.03
CA GLY A 59 -14.68 9.15 6.16
C GLY A 59 -13.97 8.65 4.91
N ALA A 60 -12.66 8.86 4.88
CA ALA A 60 -11.78 8.30 3.87
C ALA A 60 -10.49 7.84 4.55
N ALA A 61 -10.16 6.57 4.37
CA ALA A 61 -8.88 6.01 4.79
C ALA A 61 -7.94 5.85 3.58
N THR A 62 -6.67 6.09 3.80
CA THR A 62 -5.60 5.88 2.81
C THR A 62 -4.43 5.17 3.47
N TYR A 63 -3.85 4.22 2.74
CA TYR A 63 -2.72 3.40 3.17
C TYR A 63 -1.64 3.43 2.10
N ARG A 64 -0.38 3.50 2.51
CA ARG A 64 0.78 3.48 1.61
C ARG A 64 1.87 2.60 2.20
N THR A 65 2.29 1.60 1.46
CA THR A 65 3.41 0.76 1.87
C THR A 65 4.73 1.50 1.65
N ALA A 66 5.71 1.27 2.52
CA ALA A 66 7.10 1.58 2.21
C ALA A 66 7.61 0.64 1.10
N ALA A 67 8.63 1.05 0.36
CA ALA A 67 9.18 0.25 -0.75
C ALA A 67 9.69 -1.14 -0.32
N ASN A 68 10.11 -1.29 0.93
CA ASN A 68 10.57 -2.54 1.53
C ASN A 68 9.48 -3.28 2.31
N GLU A 69 8.22 -2.85 2.22
CA GLU A 69 7.05 -3.42 2.90
C GLU A 69 7.17 -3.59 4.43
N THR A 70 8.10 -2.88 5.08
CA THR A 70 8.28 -2.95 6.54
C THR A 70 7.35 -2.02 7.31
N VAL A 71 6.69 -1.08 6.63
CA VAL A 71 5.78 -0.10 7.22
C VAL A 71 4.65 0.22 6.25
N ILE A 72 3.42 0.27 6.77
CA ILE A 72 2.27 0.87 6.08
C ILE A 72 1.94 2.19 6.79
N LYS A 73 2.08 3.31 6.10
CA LYS A 73 1.62 4.62 6.58
C LYS A 73 0.13 4.75 6.30
N TYR A 74 -0.63 5.19 7.30
CA TYR A 74 -2.06 5.41 7.13
C TYR A 74 -2.51 6.81 7.52
N LYS A 75 -3.64 7.22 6.94
CA LYS A 75 -4.40 8.41 7.31
C LYS A 75 -5.89 8.09 7.17
N VAL A 76 -6.65 8.34 8.24
CA VAL A 76 -8.12 8.31 8.23
C VAL A 76 -8.61 9.73 8.45
N ASN A 77 -9.37 10.28 7.52
CA ASN A 77 -10.07 11.54 7.67
C ASN A 77 -11.53 11.24 7.94
N ILE A 78 -12.09 11.88 8.94
CA ILE A 78 -13.46 11.71 9.41
C ILE A 78 -14.15 13.06 9.37
N THR A 79 -15.39 13.08 8.90
CA THR A 79 -16.28 14.24 8.91
C THR A 79 -17.57 13.85 9.63
N GLY A 80 -18.08 14.74 10.49
CA GLY A 80 -19.34 14.54 11.22
C GLY A 80 -19.16 14.31 12.72
N PHE A 81 -18.00 13.79 13.17
CA PHE A 81 -17.65 13.66 14.60
C PHE A 81 -16.15 13.79 14.83
N SER A 82 -15.75 14.04 16.08
CA SER A 82 -14.35 14.21 16.49
C SER A 82 -13.96 13.42 17.75
N ASP A 83 -14.85 12.59 18.23
CA ASP A 83 -14.77 11.84 19.50
C ASP A 83 -14.69 10.32 19.27
N ALA A 84 -14.02 9.89 18.19
CA ALA A 84 -13.81 8.48 17.93
C ALA A 84 -13.17 7.77 19.13
N THR A 85 -13.79 6.66 19.53
CA THR A 85 -13.37 5.79 20.63
C THR A 85 -12.54 4.60 20.15
N GLY A 86 -12.66 4.24 18.86
CA GLY A 86 -11.91 3.20 18.19
C GLY A 86 -11.80 3.47 16.69
N ALA A 87 -10.73 2.99 16.09
CA ALA A 87 -10.57 2.92 14.65
C ALA A 87 -9.70 1.71 14.32
N HIS A 88 -10.21 0.81 13.48
CA HIS A 88 -9.58 -0.49 13.27
C HIS A 88 -9.51 -0.87 11.79
N ILE A 89 -8.58 -1.78 11.48
CA ILE A 89 -8.70 -2.66 10.31
C ILE A 89 -9.22 -3.99 10.82
N HIS A 90 -10.23 -4.52 10.14
CA HIS A 90 -10.82 -5.83 10.38
C HIS A 90 -10.56 -6.77 9.21
N LEU A 91 -10.53 -8.07 9.50
CA LEU A 91 -10.50 -9.14 8.50
C LEU A 91 -11.93 -9.58 8.21
N GLY A 92 -12.48 -9.18 7.07
CA GLY A 92 -13.85 -9.49 6.67
C GLY A 92 -14.20 -8.92 5.31
N LYS A 93 -15.04 -9.62 4.56
CA LYS A 93 -15.56 -9.18 3.26
C LYS A 93 -16.63 -8.10 3.43
N ALA A 94 -16.95 -7.43 2.34
CA ALA A 94 -18.08 -6.52 2.31
C ALA A 94 -19.37 -7.23 2.75
N GLY A 95 -20.14 -6.58 3.64
CA GLY A 95 -21.39 -7.14 4.17
C GLY A 95 -21.22 -8.19 5.29
N ALA A 96 -20.00 -8.45 5.76
CA ALA A 96 -19.75 -9.37 6.88
C ALA A 96 -18.87 -8.71 7.96
N ASN A 97 -19.19 -8.93 9.22
CA ASN A 97 -18.34 -8.53 10.33
C ASN A 97 -17.19 -9.51 10.49
N GLY A 98 -16.04 -9.01 10.93
CA GLY A 98 -14.83 -9.82 11.14
C GLY A 98 -13.99 -9.29 12.29
N ASP A 99 -12.94 -10.04 12.62
CA ASP A 99 -12.09 -9.74 13.77
C ASP A 99 -11.18 -8.53 13.50
N VAL A 100 -10.84 -7.81 14.56
CA VAL A 100 -9.84 -6.73 14.53
C VAL A 100 -8.46 -7.34 14.24
N VAL A 101 -7.77 -6.76 13.26
CA VAL A 101 -6.38 -7.13 12.91
C VAL A 101 -5.38 -6.00 13.08
N VAL A 102 -5.83 -4.73 13.14
CA VAL A 102 -5.00 -3.56 13.47
C VAL A 102 -5.83 -2.54 14.25
N ASP A 103 -5.29 -2.04 15.36
CA ASP A 103 -5.82 -0.85 16.04
C ASP A 103 -5.14 0.42 15.47
N LEU A 104 -5.92 1.23 14.74
CA LEU A 104 -5.44 2.47 14.13
C LEU A 104 -5.45 3.66 15.09
N LEU A 105 -6.04 3.51 16.29
CA LEU A 105 -6.14 4.62 17.23
C LEU A 105 -5.04 4.58 18.30
N LYS A 106 -4.50 3.40 18.62
CA LYS A 106 -3.56 3.14 19.71
C LYS A 106 -2.39 4.11 19.73
N ASP A 107 -1.52 4.09 18.76
CA ASP A 107 -0.30 4.92 18.72
C ASP A 107 -0.38 6.04 17.67
N SER A 108 -1.60 6.49 17.37
CA SER A 108 -1.88 7.44 16.32
C SER A 108 -1.70 8.90 16.75
N LYS A 109 -1.39 9.74 15.77
CA LYS A 109 -1.53 11.19 15.90
C LYS A 109 -2.96 11.59 15.55
N LYS A 110 -3.68 12.13 16.52
CA LYS A 110 -5.07 12.61 16.39
C LYS A 110 -5.06 14.11 16.19
N ASN A 111 -5.86 14.59 15.25
CA ASN A 111 -6.06 16.01 15.01
C ASN A 111 -7.57 16.30 14.91
N PRO A 112 -8.25 16.47 16.06
CA PRO A 112 -9.68 16.80 16.09
C PRO A 112 -9.91 18.24 15.64
N THR A 113 -11.05 18.46 14.95
CA THR A 113 -11.55 19.77 14.55
C THR A 113 -13.03 19.87 14.93
N LYS A 114 -13.64 21.04 14.76
CA LYS A 114 -15.09 21.21 15.01
C LYS A 114 -15.98 20.38 14.08
N LEU A 115 -15.45 19.97 12.91
CA LEU A 115 -16.22 19.29 11.87
C LEU A 115 -15.82 17.83 11.66
N GLY A 116 -14.77 17.36 12.37
CA GLY A 116 -14.29 16.02 12.19
C GLY A 116 -12.93 15.76 12.83
N MET A 117 -12.27 14.69 12.44
CA MET A 117 -10.97 14.28 12.96
C MET A 117 -10.08 13.68 11.87
N ALA A 118 -8.78 13.85 12.00
CA ALA A 118 -7.79 13.09 11.22
C ALA A 118 -6.93 12.23 12.17
N ILE A 119 -6.82 10.95 11.84
CA ILE A 119 -5.98 9.96 12.53
C ILE A 119 -4.86 9.57 11.58
N ARG A 120 -3.62 9.51 12.06
CA ARG A 120 -2.45 9.16 11.24
C ARG A 120 -1.47 8.34 12.06
N GLY A 121 -0.85 7.37 11.42
CA GLY A 121 0.17 6.55 12.05
C GLY A 121 0.89 5.65 11.06
N ASN A 122 1.59 4.70 11.62
CA ASN A 122 2.27 3.64 10.91
C ASN A 122 1.76 2.30 11.43
N ILE A 123 1.78 1.29 10.59
CA ILE A 123 1.53 -0.10 10.92
C ILE A 123 2.81 -0.88 10.60
N THR A 124 3.24 -1.72 11.52
CA THR A 124 4.35 -2.67 11.38
C THR A 124 3.85 -4.08 11.69
N ASP A 125 4.66 -5.11 11.48
CA ASP A 125 4.29 -6.50 11.82
C ASP A 125 3.87 -6.65 13.29
N SER A 126 4.47 -5.87 14.20
CA SER A 126 4.17 -5.90 15.63
C SER A 126 2.79 -5.33 16.00
N ASP A 127 2.15 -4.59 15.09
CA ASP A 127 0.82 -3.99 15.30
C ASP A 127 -0.30 -4.93 14.86
N LEU A 128 0.05 -6.06 14.24
CA LEU A 128 -0.91 -7.08 13.82
C LEU A 128 -1.44 -7.85 15.04
N THR A 129 -2.75 -7.99 15.12
CA THR A 129 -3.44 -8.63 16.25
C THR A 129 -4.51 -9.62 15.77
N GLY A 130 -5.19 -10.29 16.71
CA GLY A 130 -6.25 -11.25 16.40
C GLY A 130 -5.78 -12.35 15.44
N PRO A 131 -6.54 -12.65 14.37
CA PRO A 131 -6.16 -13.67 13.39
C PRO A 131 -4.85 -13.42 12.65
N MET A 132 -4.35 -12.16 12.69
CA MET A 132 -3.08 -11.78 12.05
C MET A 132 -1.92 -11.63 13.04
N GLN A 133 -2.11 -11.93 14.32
CA GLN A 133 -1.02 -11.89 15.30
C GLN A 133 0.12 -12.83 14.88
N GLY A 134 1.35 -12.30 14.85
CA GLY A 134 2.55 -13.05 14.43
C GLY A 134 2.70 -13.25 12.92
N LYS A 135 1.79 -12.69 12.12
CA LYS A 135 1.93 -12.61 10.65
C LYS A 135 2.70 -11.36 10.24
N THR A 136 2.86 -11.15 8.94
CA THR A 136 3.63 -10.06 8.36
C THR A 136 2.73 -9.02 7.67
N LEU A 137 3.25 -7.82 7.40
CA LEU A 137 2.55 -6.83 6.58
C LEU A 137 2.26 -7.33 5.17
N SER A 138 3.07 -8.23 4.63
CA SER A 138 2.80 -8.88 3.34
C SER A 138 1.53 -9.73 3.38
N ASP A 139 1.25 -10.41 4.51
CA ASP A 139 -0.02 -11.14 4.71
C ASP A 139 -1.22 -10.18 4.77
N LEU A 140 -1.07 -9.04 5.48
CA LEU A 140 -2.10 -8.00 5.51
C LEU A 140 -2.35 -7.40 4.12
N ILE A 141 -1.29 -7.09 3.37
CA ILE A 141 -1.38 -6.59 1.98
C ILE A 141 -2.11 -7.61 1.09
N SER A 142 -1.82 -8.89 1.25
CA SER A 142 -2.48 -9.96 0.51
C SER A 142 -3.98 -10.02 0.82
N ALA A 143 -4.37 -9.89 2.09
CA ALA A 143 -5.78 -9.84 2.51
C ALA A 143 -6.49 -8.58 1.94
N ILE A 144 -5.80 -7.41 1.93
CA ILE A 144 -6.33 -6.19 1.32
C ILE A 144 -6.57 -6.42 -0.19
N ASN A 145 -5.60 -6.97 -0.90
CA ASN A 145 -5.72 -7.25 -2.34
C ASN A 145 -6.82 -8.26 -2.68
N SER A 146 -7.14 -9.15 -1.75
CA SER A 146 -8.25 -10.12 -1.88
C SER A 146 -9.62 -9.50 -1.57
N GLY A 147 -9.68 -8.24 -1.11
CA GLY A 147 -10.92 -7.60 -0.68
C GLY A 147 -11.45 -8.14 0.66
N ASP A 148 -10.60 -8.74 1.46
CA ASP A 148 -10.96 -9.37 2.74
C ASP A 148 -10.70 -8.46 3.94
N THR A 149 -10.56 -7.13 3.76
CA THR A 149 -10.32 -6.20 4.87
C THR A 149 -11.15 -4.93 4.74
N TYR A 150 -11.54 -4.37 5.89
CA TYR A 150 -12.24 -3.09 5.93
C TYR A 150 -11.73 -2.21 7.06
N THR A 151 -11.88 -0.90 6.90
CA THR A 151 -11.68 0.09 7.97
C THR A 151 -13.01 0.38 8.64
N ASN A 152 -13.01 0.45 9.97
CA ASN A 152 -14.18 0.78 10.77
C ASN A 152 -13.79 1.83 11.82
N VAL A 153 -14.71 2.77 12.12
CA VAL A 153 -14.53 3.80 13.15
C VAL A 153 -15.71 3.81 14.08
N HIS A 154 -15.43 3.82 15.38
CA HIS A 154 -16.39 3.74 16.46
C HIS A 154 -16.50 5.08 17.21
N THR A 155 -17.66 5.35 17.79
CA THR A 155 -17.92 6.50 18.65
C THR A 155 -18.65 6.05 19.93
N PRO A 156 -18.80 6.93 20.94
CA PRO A 156 -19.61 6.61 22.11
C PRO A 156 -21.08 6.27 21.76
N GLY A 157 -21.63 6.87 20.70
CA GLY A 157 -22.98 6.60 20.22
C GLY A 157 -23.13 5.30 19.44
N HIS A 158 -22.05 4.83 18.84
CA HIS A 158 -21.99 3.63 18.01
C HIS A 158 -20.74 2.80 18.36
N PRO A 159 -20.78 2.10 19.53
CA PRO A 159 -19.64 1.32 20.00
C PRO A 159 -19.29 0.12 19.11
N ASP A 160 -20.24 -0.39 18.32
CA ASP A 160 -20.05 -1.48 17.37
C ASP A 160 -19.53 -1.00 16.00
N GLY A 161 -19.52 0.32 15.77
CA GLY A 161 -19.07 0.98 14.54
C GLY A 161 -20.07 2.03 14.08
N GLU A 162 -19.57 3.20 13.65
CA GLU A 162 -20.41 4.28 13.10
C GLU A 162 -20.24 4.40 11.59
N ILE A 163 -19.01 4.29 11.10
CA ILE A 163 -18.70 4.35 9.66
C ILE A 163 -17.67 3.28 9.28
N ARG A 164 -17.94 2.60 8.17
CA ARG A 164 -17.12 1.50 7.65
C ARG A 164 -16.89 1.63 6.15
N GLY A 165 -15.78 1.09 5.65
CA GLY A 165 -15.50 0.96 4.21
C GLY A 165 -14.50 -0.12 3.91
N GLN A 166 -14.75 -0.89 2.83
CA GLN A 166 -13.83 -1.91 2.34
C GLN A 166 -12.53 -1.25 1.87
N ILE A 167 -11.39 -1.86 2.19
CA ILE A 167 -10.10 -1.37 1.73
C ILE A 167 -9.86 -1.95 0.33
N GLU A 168 -9.62 -1.06 -0.63
CA GLU A 168 -9.43 -1.41 -2.04
C GLU A 168 -8.08 -0.91 -2.54
N SER A 169 -7.50 -1.60 -3.50
CA SER A 169 -6.31 -1.13 -4.21
C SER A 169 -6.62 0.18 -4.91
N GLY A 170 -5.86 1.22 -4.61
CA GLY A 170 -5.99 2.50 -5.30
C GLY A 170 -5.69 2.34 -6.79
N SER A 171 -6.56 2.85 -7.65
CA SER A 171 -6.36 2.91 -9.10
C SER A 171 -5.21 3.88 -9.42
N GLY A 172 -3.99 3.45 -9.18
CA GLY A 172 -2.77 4.20 -9.44
C GLY A 172 -1.66 3.18 -9.64
N ASN A 173 -1.58 2.65 -10.84
CA ASN A 173 -0.51 1.80 -11.34
C ASN A 173 -0.28 0.51 -10.53
N THR A 174 -1.03 -0.53 -10.87
CA THR A 174 -0.74 -1.93 -10.54
C THR A 174 0.58 -2.35 -11.21
N GLY A 175 1.70 -2.00 -10.58
CA GLY A 175 3.04 -2.43 -10.98
C GLY A 175 3.60 -3.42 -9.97
N GLY A 176 2.93 -4.54 -9.75
CA GLY A 176 3.35 -5.60 -8.83
C GLY A 176 2.95 -6.99 -9.32
N GLY A 177 2.70 -7.16 -10.61
CA GLY A 177 2.76 -8.45 -11.29
C GLY A 177 4.16 -8.57 -11.87
N ASN A 178 4.77 -9.75 -11.75
CA ASN A 178 6.03 -10.15 -12.36
C ASN A 178 5.98 -9.88 -13.89
N GLN A 179 6.20 -8.64 -14.31
CA GLN A 179 6.41 -8.30 -15.69
C GLN A 179 7.92 -8.43 -15.93
N THR A 180 8.30 -9.59 -16.42
CA THR A 180 9.53 -9.74 -17.19
C THR A 180 9.46 -8.73 -18.32
N ALA A 181 10.11 -7.58 -18.15
CA ALA A 181 10.29 -6.62 -19.22
C ALA A 181 11.22 -7.26 -20.25
N THR A 182 10.65 -7.92 -21.24
CA THR A 182 11.37 -8.32 -22.46
C THR A 182 11.67 -7.03 -23.21
N VAL A 183 12.87 -6.49 -23.03
CA VAL A 183 13.39 -5.43 -23.89
C VAL A 183 13.74 -6.10 -25.22
N THR A 184 12.82 -6.06 -26.15
CA THR A 184 13.10 -6.42 -27.55
C THR A 184 13.88 -5.25 -28.13
N MET A 185 15.20 -5.41 -28.25
CA MET A 185 16.00 -4.54 -29.09
C MET A 185 15.69 -4.89 -30.54
N THR A 186 14.73 -4.21 -31.11
CA THR A 186 14.48 -4.28 -32.57
C THR A 186 15.27 -3.16 -33.22
N ASP A 187 16.33 -3.57 -33.88
CA ASP A 187 16.88 -3.00 -35.09
C ASP A 187 17.28 -1.51 -35.09
N MET A 188 18.54 -1.27 -34.73
CA MET A 188 19.31 -0.17 -35.29
C MET A 188 20.28 -0.75 -36.33
N GLY A 189 19.79 -0.99 -37.52
CA GLY A 189 20.61 -1.46 -38.61
C GLY A 189 19.99 -1.16 -39.96
N ASN A 190 20.48 -0.13 -40.53
CA ASN A 190 20.60 0.12 -41.98
C ASN A 190 19.93 1.41 -42.50
N ALA A 191 20.63 2.51 -42.32
CA ALA A 191 20.46 3.66 -43.19
C ALA A 191 21.51 3.56 -44.33
N THR A 192 21.21 2.82 -45.36
CA THR A 192 21.98 2.90 -46.62
C THR A 192 21.50 4.09 -47.43
N ASN A 193 22.45 4.97 -47.66
CA ASN A 193 22.48 6.07 -48.60
C ASN A 193 22.00 5.63 -50.01
N SER A 194 20.99 6.28 -50.56
CA SER A 194 20.62 6.19 -51.96
C SER A 194 20.57 7.60 -52.53
N THR A 195 21.67 7.97 -53.20
CA THR A 195 21.73 9.06 -54.16
C THR A 195 20.94 8.67 -55.41
N ALA A 196 19.96 9.48 -55.79
CA ALA A 196 19.35 9.41 -57.11
C ALA A 196 19.64 10.71 -57.86
N THR A 197 20.40 10.56 -58.92
CA THR A 197 20.59 11.51 -60.03
C THR A 197 19.48 11.36 -61.06
N SER A 198 19.05 12.46 -61.56
CA SER A 198 18.43 12.88 -62.83
C SER A 198 17.04 13.45 -62.72
#